data_095d76951782d95cbeae9dbcea303ef9
#
_entry.id   095d76951782d95cbeae9dbcea303ef9
#
_cell.length_a   1.000
_cell.length_b   1.000
_cell.length_c   1.000
_cell.angle_alpha   90.00
_cell.angle_beta   90.00
_cell.angle_gamma   90.00
#
_symmetry.space_group_name_H-M   'P 1'
#
loop_
_entity.id
_entity.type
_entity.pdbx_description
1 polymer ?
#
loop_
_entity_poly.entity_id
_entity_poly.type
_entity_poly.pdbx_seq_one_letter_code
_entity_poly.pdbx_strand_id
1 'polypeptide(L)'
;MLFRSAGVCDAETIDTVVKEGFGARTAVLGPMEQSDLVGLNLTLDIAEVLIHDLDRTAGPHPFLREKVAAGKLGMKTGEGLRKWGPGEADAVRQRLSRFLVEQARARKKNSAQSS
;
A
#
# COMPACT_ATOMS: atom_id res chain seq x y z
N MET A 1 -2.85 -3.74 -7.24
CA MET A 1 -3.02 -3.95 -8.71
C MET A 1 -3.97 -5.09 -9.03
N LEU A 2 -3.82 -6.25 -8.36
CA LEU A 2 -4.64 -7.43 -8.64
C LEU A 2 -6.15 -7.16 -8.51
N PHE A 3 -6.60 -6.59 -7.41
CA PHE A 3 -8.02 -6.32 -7.21
C PHE A 3 -8.57 -5.32 -8.22
N ARG A 4 -7.78 -4.32 -8.59
CA ARG A 4 -8.18 -3.32 -9.58
C ARG A 4 -8.29 -3.93 -10.97
N SER A 5 -7.32 -4.73 -11.41
CA SER A 5 -7.32 -5.36 -12.72
C SER A 5 -8.38 -6.45 -12.85
N ALA A 6 -8.73 -7.11 -11.75
CA ALA A 6 -9.78 -8.13 -11.71
C ALA A 6 -11.20 -7.54 -11.61
N GLY A 7 -11.32 -6.22 -11.46
CA GLY A 7 -12.62 -5.56 -11.37
C GLY A 7 -13.34 -5.72 -10.04
N VAL A 8 -12.62 -6.14 -8.97
CA VAL A 8 -13.21 -6.35 -7.65
C VAL A 8 -13.59 -5.03 -6.99
N CYS A 9 -12.73 -4.01 -7.12
CA CYS A 9 -12.98 -2.67 -6.58
C CYS A 9 -12.15 -1.63 -7.31
N ASP A 10 -12.45 -0.35 -7.10
CA ASP A 10 -11.66 0.73 -7.67
C ASP A 10 -10.41 1.02 -6.83
N ALA A 11 -9.52 1.85 -7.37
CA ALA A 11 -8.24 2.18 -6.73
C ALA A 11 -8.43 2.91 -5.40
N GLU A 12 -9.42 3.78 -5.31
CA GLU A 12 -9.71 4.54 -4.09
C GLU A 12 -10.18 3.63 -2.96
N THR A 13 -11.01 2.65 -3.27
CA THR A 13 -11.48 1.65 -2.30
C THR A 13 -10.31 0.80 -1.81
N ILE A 14 -9.41 0.39 -2.69
CA ILE A 14 -8.20 -0.36 -2.31
C ILE A 14 -7.36 0.47 -1.32
N ASP A 15 -7.14 1.74 -1.61
CA ASP A 15 -6.38 2.63 -0.73
C ASP A 15 -7.00 2.72 0.66
N THR A 16 -8.32 2.88 0.73
CA THR A 16 -9.05 2.99 1.99
C THR A 16 -8.96 1.70 2.81
N VAL A 17 -9.17 0.56 2.17
CA VAL A 17 -9.10 -0.76 2.83
C VAL A 17 -7.72 -0.99 3.43
N VAL A 18 -6.68 -0.67 2.70
CA VAL A 18 -5.30 -0.85 3.19
C VAL A 18 -5.00 0.09 4.36
N LYS A 19 -5.35 1.38 4.24
CA LYS A 19 -5.06 2.39 5.27
C LYS A 19 -5.78 2.11 6.59
N GLU A 20 -7.05 1.72 6.52
CA GLU A 20 -7.89 1.51 7.70
C GLU A 20 -7.80 0.07 8.23
N GLY A 21 -7.34 -0.85 7.39
CA GLY A 21 -7.15 -2.25 7.74
C GLY A 21 -5.73 -2.53 8.24
N PHE A 22 -5.04 -3.42 7.53
CA PHE A 22 -3.73 -3.89 7.97
C PHE A 22 -2.64 -2.81 7.95
N GLY A 23 -2.78 -1.75 7.14
CA GLY A 23 -1.79 -0.67 7.06
C GLY A 23 -1.59 0.05 8.39
N ALA A 24 -2.66 0.22 9.15
CA ALA A 24 -2.58 0.85 10.47
C ALA A 24 -1.79 0.01 11.47
N ARG A 25 -1.82 -1.30 11.32
CA ARG A 25 -1.11 -2.24 12.20
C ARG A 25 0.35 -2.43 11.86
N THR A 26 0.73 -2.32 10.58
CA THR A 26 2.11 -2.56 10.14
C THR A 26 3.11 -1.52 10.67
N ALA A 27 2.64 -0.38 11.12
CA ALA A 27 3.51 0.62 11.76
C ALA A 27 3.99 0.18 13.14
N VAL A 28 3.24 -0.70 13.80
CA VAL A 28 3.54 -1.22 15.14
C VAL A 28 4.12 -2.62 15.07
N LEU A 29 3.58 -3.44 14.18
CA LEU A 29 3.92 -4.86 14.08
C LEU A 29 4.40 -5.15 12.66
N GLY A 30 5.70 -5.42 12.50
CA GLY A 30 6.27 -5.75 11.20
C GLY A 30 5.77 -7.09 10.68
N PRO A 31 5.96 -7.37 9.38
CA PRO A 31 5.44 -8.60 8.78
C PRO A 31 6.03 -9.88 9.37
N MET A 32 7.29 -9.87 9.73
CA MET A 32 7.93 -11.04 10.35
C MET A 32 7.45 -11.23 11.79
N GLU A 33 7.29 -10.14 12.54
CA GLU A 33 6.72 -10.16 13.87
C GLU A 33 5.29 -10.69 13.85
N GLN A 34 4.51 -10.29 12.86
CA GLN A 34 3.14 -10.76 12.67
C GLN A 34 3.11 -12.27 12.43
N SER A 35 4.01 -12.78 11.60
CA SER A 35 4.11 -14.21 11.30
C SER A 35 4.45 -15.02 12.54
N ASP A 36 5.38 -14.53 13.37
CA ASP A 36 5.77 -15.20 14.62
C ASP A 36 4.65 -15.12 15.67
N LEU A 37 3.94 -14.00 15.72
CA LEU A 37 2.83 -13.83 16.66
C LEU A 37 1.69 -14.84 16.40
N VAL A 38 1.34 -15.03 15.14
CA VAL A 38 0.27 -15.94 14.71
C VAL A 38 0.73 -17.40 14.80
N GLY A 39 2.01 -17.65 14.55
CA GLY A 39 2.61 -18.97 14.53
C GLY A 39 2.92 -19.44 13.11
N LEU A 40 4.12 -19.92 12.91
CA LEU A 40 4.58 -20.33 11.60
C LEU A 40 3.84 -21.55 11.04
N ASN A 41 3.34 -22.40 11.91
CA ASN A 41 2.53 -23.55 11.50
C ASN A 41 1.23 -23.11 10.82
N LEU A 42 0.55 -22.09 11.37
CA LEU A 42 -0.66 -21.54 10.76
C LEU A 42 -0.31 -20.81 9.45
N THR A 43 0.78 -20.06 9.42
CA THR A 43 1.26 -19.39 8.22
C THR A 43 1.52 -20.39 7.10
N LEU A 44 2.15 -21.52 7.41
CA LEU A 44 2.41 -22.58 6.43
C LEU A 44 1.13 -23.18 5.88
N ASP A 45 0.17 -23.49 6.76
CA ASP A 45 -1.12 -24.07 6.38
C ASP A 45 -1.88 -23.13 5.43
N ILE A 46 -1.91 -21.85 5.75
CA ILE A 46 -2.56 -20.83 4.92
C ILE A 46 -1.86 -20.72 3.57
N ALA A 47 -0.53 -20.72 3.55
CA ALA A 47 0.25 -20.61 2.32
C ALA A 47 0.01 -21.83 1.41
N GLU A 48 -0.06 -23.02 1.95
CA GLU A 48 -0.31 -24.24 1.16
C GLU A 48 -1.68 -24.20 0.46
N VAL A 49 -2.68 -23.59 1.10
CA VAL A 49 -4.02 -23.46 0.50
C VAL A 49 -4.08 -22.31 -0.50
N LEU A 50 -3.56 -21.13 -0.14
CA LEU A 50 -3.73 -19.90 -0.92
C LEU A 50 -2.79 -19.78 -2.10
N ILE A 51 -1.58 -20.32 -2.03
CA ILE A 51 -0.57 -20.10 -3.06
C ILE A 51 -1.01 -20.60 -4.44
N HIS A 52 -1.85 -21.62 -4.48
CA HIS A 52 -2.36 -22.18 -5.74
C HIS A 52 -3.37 -21.26 -6.42
N ASP A 53 -4.01 -20.38 -5.66
CA ASP A 53 -5.03 -19.46 -6.15
C ASP A 53 -4.50 -18.05 -6.40
N LEU A 54 -3.22 -17.79 -6.11
CA LEU A 54 -2.60 -16.50 -6.33
C LEU A 54 -2.24 -16.29 -7.80
N ASP A 55 -2.29 -15.03 -8.23
CA ASP A 55 -1.88 -14.64 -9.57
C ASP A 55 -0.39 -14.92 -9.76
N ARG A 56 -0.05 -15.69 -10.80
CA ARG A 56 1.32 -16.09 -11.14
C ARG A 56 1.83 -15.42 -12.41
N THR A 57 1.23 -14.30 -12.80
CA THR A 57 1.64 -13.59 -14.00
C THR A 57 3.12 -13.22 -13.93
N ALA A 58 3.89 -13.72 -14.90
CA ALA A 58 5.30 -13.40 -15.03
C ALA A 58 5.44 -12.05 -15.73
N GLY A 59 6.15 -11.12 -15.09
CA GLY A 59 6.37 -9.79 -15.62
C GLY A 59 5.23 -8.82 -15.30
N PRO A 60 5.30 -7.59 -15.84
CA PRO A 60 4.30 -6.56 -15.56
C PRO A 60 2.92 -6.93 -16.08
N HIS A 61 1.90 -6.63 -15.28
CA HIS A 61 0.52 -6.90 -15.66
C HIS A 61 0.12 -6.04 -16.88
N PRO A 62 -0.64 -6.61 -17.87
CA PRO A 62 -1.07 -5.86 -19.04
C PRO A 62 -1.80 -4.55 -18.73
N PHE A 63 -2.56 -4.52 -17.65
CA PHE A 63 -3.26 -3.31 -17.19
C PHE A 63 -2.30 -2.13 -16.96
N LEU A 64 -1.15 -2.40 -16.36
CA LEU A 64 -0.14 -1.37 -16.11
C LEU A 64 0.49 -0.88 -17.43
N ARG A 65 0.80 -1.81 -18.33
CA ARG A 65 1.35 -1.46 -19.65
C ARG A 65 0.39 -0.59 -20.46
N GLU A 66 -0.89 -0.89 -20.41
CA GLU A 66 -1.93 -0.11 -21.09
C GLU A 66 -2.01 1.31 -20.52
N LYS A 67 -1.94 1.48 -19.21
CA LYS A 67 -1.95 2.80 -18.58
C LYS A 67 -0.78 3.65 -19.01
N VAL A 68 0.42 3.08 -19.03
CA VAL A 68 1.64 3.79 -19.46
C VAL A 68 1.56 4.16 -20.94
N ALA A 69 1.11 3.24 -21.80
CA ALA A 69 0.96 3.49 -23.23
C ALA A 69 -0.07 4.59 -23.52
N ALA A 70 -1.10 4.71 -22.69
CA ALA A 70 -2.12 5.76 -22.81
C ALA A 70 -1.67 7.11 -22.24
N GLY A 71 -0.46 7.22 -21.72
CA GLY A 71 0.07 8.44 -21.12
C GLY A 71 -0.46 8.75 -19.73
N LYS A 72 -1.09 7.79 -19.07
CA LYS A 72 -1.66 7.94 -17.72
C LYS A 72 -0.62 7.53 -16.69
N LEU A 73 0.32 8.43 -16.41
CA LEU A 73 1.51 8.14 -15.62
C LEU A 73 1.37 8.48 -14.13
N GLY A 74 0.19 8.93 -13.70
CA GLY A 74 -0.05 9.28 -12.31
C GLY A 74 -0.26 10.77 -12.09
N MET A 75 0.14 11.27 -10.95
CA MET A 75 -0.06 12.66 -10.55
C MET A 75 0.55 13.67 -11.53
N LYS A 76 1.69 13.34 -12.13
CA LYS A 76 2.37 14.23 -13.07
C LYS A 76 1.62 14.45 -14.39
N THR A 77 0.70 13.55 -14.73
CA THR A 77 -0.13 13.67 -15.94
C THR A 77 -1.61 13.87 -15.62
N GLY A 78 -1.97 13.94 -14.34
CA GLY A 78 -3.34 14.13 -13.89
C GLY A 78 -4.18 12.87 -13.80
N GLU A 79 -3.68 11.76 -14.29
CA GLU A 79 -4.36 10.46 -14.21
C GLU A 79 -3.34 9.33 -14.21
N GLY A 80 -3.60 8.35 -13.39
CA GLY A 80 -2.88 7.09 -13.33
C GLY A 80 -3.87 6.00 -12.94
N LEU A 81 -3.71 5.39 -11.78
CA LEU A 81 -4.69 4.45 -11.22
C LEU A 81 -5.93 5.18 -10.72
N ARG A 82 -5.76 6.46 -10.39
CA ARG A 82 -6.83 7.38 -9.97
C ARG A 82 -6.72 8.65 -10.82
N LYS A 83 -7.81 9.41 -10.85
CA LYS A 83 -7.81 10.76 -11.45
C LYS A 83 -7.44 11.77 -10.38
N TRP A 84 -6.56 12.69 -10.75
CA TRP A 84 -6.05 13.73 -9.85
C TRP A 84 -6.48 15.10 -10.35
N GLY A 85 -7.44 15.71 -9.67
CA GLY A 85 -7.91 17.05 -9.99
C GLY A 85 -6.93 18.13 -9.55
N PRO A 86 -7.22 19.41 -9.90
CA PRO A 86 -6.35 20.51 -9.50
C PRO A 86 -6.14 20.57 -7.97
N GLY A 87 -4.88 20.55 -7.56
CA GLY A 87 -4.51 20.60 -6.16
C GLY A 87 -4.57 19.30 -5.39
N GLU A 88 -5.17 18.25 -5.91
CA GLU A 88 -5.27 16.96 -5.23
C GLU A 88 -3.91 16.31 -5.00
N ALA A 89 -3.06 16.31 -6.02
CA ALA A 89 -1.71 15.75 -5.92
C ALA A 89 -0.88 16.51 -4.87
N ASP A 90 -0.97 17.82 -4.85
CA ASP A 90 -0.27 18.64 -3.86
C ASP A 90 -0.79 18.38 -2.45
N ALA A 91 -2.08 18.17 -2.29
CA ALA A 91 -2.68 17.83 -1.00
C ALA A 91 -2.13 16.50 -0.48
N VAL A 92 -1.96 15.51 -1.35
CA VAL A 92 -1.37 14.21 -0.98
C VAL A 92 0.08 14.37 -0.55
N ARG A 93 0.87 15.14 -1.33
CA ARG A 93 2.28 15.40 -1.00
C ARG A 93 2.43 16.10 0.34
N GLN A 94 1.59 17.11 0.61
CA GLN A 94 1.60 17.83 1.87
C GLN A 94 1.21 16.93 3.04
N ARG A 95 0.21 16.08 2.85
CA ARG A 95 -0.21 15.12 3.87
C ARG A 95 0.91 14.14 4.22
N LEU A 96 1.60 13.63 3.21
CA LEU A 96 2.75 12.74 3.42
C LEU A 96 3.87 13.47 4.15
N SER A 97 4.25 14.66 3.71
CA SER A 97 5.31 15.46 4.34
C SER A 97 5.00 15.74 5.79
N ARG A 98 3.76 16.14 6.10
CA ARG A 98 3.32 16.41 7.46
C ARG A 98 3.42 15.15 8.32
N PHE A 99 2.95 14.02 7.83
CA PHE A 99 3.04 12.75 8.54
C PHE A 99 4.48 12.37 8.85
N LEU A 100 5.38 12.48 7.87
CA LEU A 100 6.79 12.13 8.03
C LEU A 100 7.48 13.06 9.04
N VAL A 101 7.16 14.34 9.03
CA VAL A 101 7.69 15.31 10.01
C VAL A 101 7.21 14.97 11.42
N GLU A 102 5.93 14.65 11.57
CA GLU A 102 5.36 14.26 12.87
C GLU A 102 5.99 12.97 13.39
N GLN A 103 6.23 12.00 12.52
CA GLN A 103 6.90 10.74 12.88
C GLN A 103 8.34 10.99 13.31
N ALA A 104 9.07 11.83 12.61
CA ALA A 104 10.44 12.18 12.97
C ALA A 104 10.50 12.88 14.32
N ARG A 105 9.57 13.79 14.61
CA ARG A 105 9.46 14.47 15.90
C ARG A 105 9.15 13.49 17.04
N ALA A 106 8.23 12.56 16.80
CA ALA A 106 7.86 11.54 17.77
C ALA A 106 9.05 10.62 18.11
N ARG A 107 9.83 10.21 17.10
CA ARG A 107 11.04 9.40 17.30
C ARG A 107 12.07 10.15 18.12
N LYS A 108 12.31 11.41 17.81
CA LYS A 108 13.27 12.25 18.54
C LYS A 108 12.87 12.40 20.00
N LYS A 109 11.57 12.63 20.26
CA LYS A 109 11.04 12.76 21.62
C LYS A 109 11.18 11.46 22.40
N ASN A 110 10.87 10.32 21.78
CA ASN A 110 11.02 9.00 22.43
C ASN A 110 12.47 8.66 22.73
N SER A 111 13.39 8.99 21.82
CA SER A 111 14.82 8.82 22.03
C SER A 111 15.33 9.63 23.21
N ALA A 112 14.86 10.88 23.35
CA ALA A 112 15.23 11.74 24.47
C ALA A 112 14.69 11.21 25.80
N GLN A 113 13.53 10.56 25.80
CA GLN A 113 12.93 9.97 27.01
C GLN A 113 13.59 8.62 27.39
N SER A 114 14.21 7.94 26.44
CA SER A 114 14.86 6.65 26.65
C SER A 114 16.26 6.75 27.28
N SER A 115 16.79 7.93 27.28
CA SER A 115 18.10 8.21 27.90
C SER A 115 17.91 8.85 29.28
#